data_bcadae441e867fc1210bf5ce9da93e07
#
_entry.id   bcadae441e867fc1210bf5ce9da93e07
#
_cell.length_a   1.000
_cell.length_b   1.000
_cell.length_c   1.000
_cell.angle_alpha   90.00
_cell.angle_beta   90.00
_cell.angle_gamma   90.00
#
_symmetry.space_group_name_H-M   'P 1'
#
loop_
_entity.id
_entity.type
_entity.pdbx_description
1 polymer ?
#
loop_
_entity_poly.entity_id
_entity_poly.type
_entity_poly.pdbx_seq_one_letter_code
_entity_poly.pdbx_strand_id
1 'polypeptide(L)'
;MPFSSHPSPDPSPDPSPDPAPDDTRVALSVLATIDPVLRDSAVFGLVVGAPRVVALRHDIRAAEGALRRVVVDASGVVEDEVVPLEHACLSCAVREDAVPTLRRLADDGRWDHVVLALPVAAESLPVVRALAAQTTPGAELDRLRLATVLAVADVDTLEHDLLDDELVTERGVGLTEDDQRAVGEVLAAQLEHADLVVTTGDPVAAATGAGLVDRLRGVGTRRVDGLHALAAADLAGHTHDPVAGERRAHPLGVRGPLPRRARRAGDRSWTVELRSARPFDPERLLRRIEDLGTGRVRSRGVFHVANRPDSLCAWDGAGGQLCIGTLGTWDDATTAEGRPVEPHTRVVVVGATPPEGEPGDGVRERVLDAFRDVLATPDELADGGLRWLGRTDVLAPWLGARTDAV
;
A
#
# COMPACT_ATOMS: atom_id res chain seq x y z
N MET A 1 26.39 24.24 33.24
CA MET A 1 25.40 23.19 33.51
C MET A 1 24.64 22.95 32.20
N PRO A 2 24.88 21.85 31.44
CA PRO A 2 24.13 21.56 30.23
C PRO A 2 22.86 20.82 30.60
N PHE A 3 21.73 21.30 30.11
CA PHE A 3 20.42 20.63 30.18
C PHE A 3 20.44 19.40 29.28
N SER A 4 20.34 18.23 29.91
CA SER A 4 20.13 16.94 29.25
C SER A 4 18.65 16.81 28.89
N SER A 5 18.31 17.00 27.62
CA SER A 5 16.98 16.66 27.10
C SER A 5 16.94 15.17 26.81
N HIS A 6 16.26 14.41 27.64
CA HIS A 6 15.88 13.04 27.32
C HIS A 6 14.81 13.06 26.23
N PRO A 7 14.95 12.28 25.14
CA PRO A 7 13.87 12.08 24.21
C PRO A 7 12.76 11.26 24.90
N SER A 8 11.53 11.76 24.82
CA SER A 8 10.34 11.02 25.25
C SER A 8 10.24 9.69 24.50
N PRO A 9 9.82 8.60 25.16
CA PRO A 9 9.59 7.34 24.46
C PRO A 9 8.45 7.51 23.45
N ASP A 10 8.65 6.92 22.27
CA ASP A 10 7.62 6.78 21.24
C ASP A 10 6.35 6.19 21.88
N PRO A 11 5.17 6.76 21.62
CA PRO A 11 3.93 6.16 22.12
C PRO A 11 3.80 4.77 21.50
N SER A 12 3.65 3.76 22.35
CA SER A 12 3.27 2.42 21.93
C SER A 12 2.02 2.53 21.06
N PRO A 13 1.91 1.83 19.92
CA PRO A 13 0.69 1.83 19.14
C PRO A 13 -0.45 1.36 20.03
N ASP A 14 -1.53 2.14 20.03
CA ASP A 14 -2.78 1.76 20.69
C ASP A 14 -3.17 0.37 20.17
N PRO A 15 -3.44 -0.61 21.03
CA PRO A 15 -3.90 -1.92 20.57
C PRO A 15 -5.20 -1.70 19.80
N SER A 16 -5.27 -2.27 18.59
CA SER A 16 -6.52 -2.33 17.84
C SER A 16 -7.63 -2.81 18.76
N PRO A 17 -8.83 -2.21 18.72
CA PRO A 17 -9.90 -2.64 19.60
C PRO A 17 -10.17 -4.13 19.37
N ASP A 18 -10.07 -4.92 20.42
CA ASP A 18 -10.54 -6.31 20.39
C ASP A 18 -12.01 -6.32 19.94
N PRO A 19 -12.45 -7.31 19.13
CA PRO A 19 -13.85 -7.42 18.76
C PRO A 19 -14.71 -7.39 20.02
N ALA A 20 -15.80 -6.65 19.97
CA ALA A 20 -16.76 -6.62 21.09
C ALA A 20 -17.09 -8.09 21.45
N PRO A 21 -17.10 -8.45 22.74
CA PRO A 21 -17.21 -9.84 23.17
C PRO A 21 -18.45 -10.62 22.70
N ASP A 22 -19.39 -9.94 22.02
CA ASP A 22 -20.64 -10.51 21.50
C ASP A 22 -20.81 -10.33 19.97
N ASP A 23 -19.76 -9.99 19.18
CA ASP A 23 -19.91 -9.88 17.72
C ASP A 23 -19.95 -11.28 17.08
N THR A 24 -21.16 -11.78 16.82
CA THR A 24 -21.44 -13.10 16.22
C THR A 24 -21.38 -13.09 14.70
N ARG A 25 -21.05 -11.97 14.06
CA ARG A 25 -20.93 -11.89 12.61
C ARG A 25 -19.78 -12.74 12.11
N VAL A 26 -19.94 -13.27 10.90
CA VAL A 26 -18.90 -14.04 10.22
C VAL A 26 -17.71 -13.13 9.91
N ALA A 27 -16.51 -13.56 10.27
CA ALA A 27 -15.29 -12.81 9.99
C ALA A 27 -15.00 -12.83 8.48
N LEU A 28 -14.62 -11.69 7.90
CA LEU A 28 -14.18 -11.57 6.51
C LEU A 28 -12.75 -11.04 6.47
N SER A 29 -11.81 -11.89 6.06
CA SER A 29 -10.43 -11.46 5.80
C SER A 29 -10.16 -11.33 4.31
N VAL A 30 -9.32 -10.37 3.94
CA VAL A 30 -8.94 -10.09 2.54
C VAL A 30 -7.46 -10.39 2.36
N LEU A 31 -7.13 -11.29 1.43
CA LEU A 31 -5.77 -11.70 1.11
C LEU A 31 -5.34 -11.12 -0.23
N ALA A 32 -4.18 -10.43 -0.24
CA ALA A 32 -3.54 -9.87 -1.42
C ALA A 32 -2.10 -10.36 -1.55
N THR A 33 -1.64 -10.61 -2.77
CA THR A 33 -0.26 -10.96 -3.12
C THR A 33 -0.01 -10.76 -4.61
N ILE A 34 1.25 -10.67 -5.00
CA ILE A 34 1.70 -10.65 -6.40
C ILE A 34 2.06 -12.04 -6.93
N ASP A 35 1.97 -13.08 -6.09
CA ASP A 35 2.41 -14.44 -6.42
C ASP A 35 1.25 -15.45 -6.30
N PRO A 36 0.89 -16.14 -7.41
CA PRO A 36 -0.20 -17.10 -7.41
C PRO A 36 0.08 -18.33 -6.54
N VAL A 37 1.35 -18.76 -6.42
CA VAL A 37 1.74 -19.91 -5.59
C VAL A 37 1.62 -19.57 -4.11
N LEU A 38 2.06 -18.37 -3.72
CA LEU A 38 1.91 -17.91 -2.34
C LEU A 38 0.44 -17.73 -1.96
N ARG A 39 -0.39 -17.20 -2.88
CA ARG A 39 -1.84 -17.08 -2.66
C ARG A 39 -2.47 -18.44 -2.39
N ASP A 40 -2.23 -19.40 -3.26
CA ASP A 40 -2.83 -20.72 -3.17
C ASP A 40 -2.30 -21.48 -1.94
N SER A 41 -1.03 -21.32 -1.59
CA SER A 41 -0.42 -21.89 -0.39
C SER A 41 -1.00 -21.30 0.89
N ALA A 42 -1.22 -19.97 0.94
CA ALA A 42 -1.84 -19.31 2.08
C ALA A 42 -3.31 -19.72 2.24
N VAL A 43 -4.08 -19.76 1.14
CA VAL A 43 -5.47 -20.26 1.15
C VAL A 43 -5.53 -21.68 1.67
N PHE A 44 -4.69 -22.59 1.13
CA PHE A 44 -4.63 -23.98 1.58
C PHE A 44 -4.31 -24.08 3.07
N GLY A 45 -3.30 -23.36 3.56
CA GLY A 45 -2.92 -23.35 4.97
C GLY A 45 -4.03 -22.87 5.91
N LEU A 46 -4.84 -21.90 5.43
CA LEU A 46 -5.95 -21.35 6.22
C LEU A 46 -7.17 -22.26 6.30
N VAL A 47 -7.48 -23.03 5.24
CA VAL A 47 -8.67 -23.90 5.23
C VAL A 47 -8.38 -25.31 5.77
N VAL A 48 -7.15 -25.82 5.61
CA VAL A 48 -6.78 -27.14 6.11
C VAL A 48 -6.77 -27.16 7.65
N GLY A 49 -7.53 -28.08 8.23
CA GLY A 49 -7.64 -28.19 9.69
C GLY A 49 -8.57 -27.15 10.35
N ALA A 50 -9.23 -26.31 9.56
CA ALA A 50 -10.17 -25.29 10.03
C ALA A 50 -11.56 -25.48 9.40
N PRO A 51 -12.38 -26.44 9.90
CA PRO A 51 -13.61 -26.89 9.22
C PRO A 51 -14.70 -25.84 9.10
N ARG A 52 -14.59 -24.72 9.81
CA ARG A 52 -15.53 -23.58 9.74
C ARG A 52 -14.96 -22.37 8.98
N VAL A 53 -13.88 -22.59 8.22
CA VAL A 53 -13.26 -21.59 7.35
C VAL A 53 -13.51 -21.95 5.89
N VAL A 54 -13.89 -20.96 5.10
CA VAL A 54 -14.03 -21.07 3.64
C VAL A 54 -13.23 -19.96 2.96
N ALA A 55 -12.60 -20.28 1.84
CA ALA A 55 -11.93 -19.27 1.00
C ALA A 55 -12.68 -19.09 -0.31
N LEU A 56 -12.89 -17.84 -0.68
CA LEU A 56 -13.38 -17.41 -1.99
C LEU A 56 -12.18 -16.84 -2.77
N ARG A 57 -11.78 -17.50 -3.85
CA ARG A 57 -10.70 -17.04 -4.73
C ARG A 57 -11.24 -16.52 -6.04
N HIS A 58 -10.72 -15.39 -6.47
CA HIS A 58 -11.04 -14.75 -7.73
C HIS A 58 -9.83 -14.69 -8.67
N ASP A 59 -10.04 -15.02 -9.95
CA ASP A 59 -9.07 -14.86 -11.01
C ASP A 59 -9.74 -14.14 -12.19
N ILE A 60 -9.34 -12.90 -12.48
CA ILE A 60 -9.87 -12.13 -13.61
C ILE A 60 -9.28 -12.73 -14.91
N ARG A 61 -10.15 -13.01 -15.87
CA ARG A 61 -9.83 -13.49 -17.21
C ARG A 61 -10.16 -12.41 -18.22
N ALA A 62 -9.30 -11.40 -18.33
CA ALA A 62 -9.56 -10.20 -19.11
C ALA A 62 -9.88 -10.52 -20.59
N ALA A 63 -9.11 -11.40 -21.23
CA ALA A 63 -9.34 -11.84 -22.61
C ALA A 63 -10.69 -12.54 -22.84
N GLU A 64 -11.26 -13.15 -21.79
CA GLU A 64 -12.55 -13.85 -21.84
C GLU A 64 -13.73 -12.98 -21.40
N GLY A 65 -13.48 -11.76 -20.89
CA GLY A 65 -14.53 -10.92 -20.30
C GLY A 65 -15.18 -11.58 -19.07
N ALA A 66 -14.42 -12.34 -18.29
CA ALA A 66 -14.95 -13.23 -17.26
C ALA A 66 -14.11 -13.25 -16.00
N LEU A 67 -14.66 -13.83 -14.95
CA LEU A 67 -14.03 -14.12 -13.68
C LEU A 67 -14.11 -15.63 -13.43
N ARG A 68 -13.01 -16.28 -13.04
CA ARG A 68 -13.06 -17.60 -12.44
C ARG A 68 -13.24 -17.44 -10.92
N ARG A 69 -14.33 -17.94 -10.41
CA ARG A 69 -14.64 -18.06 -8.98
C ARG A 69 -14.33 -19.46 -8.50
N VAL A 70 -13.52 -19.59 -7.44
CA VAL A 70 -13.25 -20.86 -6.80
C VAL A 70 -13.56 -20.73 -5.31
N VAL A 71 -14.41 -21.62 -4.79
CA VAL A 71 -14.70 -21.73 -3.36
C VAL A 71 -14.03 -22.98 -2.83
N VAL A 72 -13.24 -22.84 -1.77
CA VAL A 72 -12.43 -23.92 -1.17
C VAL A 72 -12.69 -23.97 0.33
N ASP A 73 -12.89 -25.16 0.87
CA ASP A 73 -12.95 -25.41 2.31
C ASP A 73 -12.04 -26.59 2.72
N ALA A 74 -12.16 -27.06 3.95
CA ALA A 74 -11.38 -28.17 4.47
C ALA A 74 -11.59 -29.50 3.71
N SER A 75 -12.69 -29.67 2.95
CA SER A 75 -12.96 -30.84 2.12
C SER A 75 -12.38 -30.74 0.72
N GLY A 76 -11.89 -29.56 0.32
CA GLY A 76 -11.32 -29.28 -0.99
C GLY A 76 -12.08 -28.21 -1.77
N VAL A 77 -12.08 -28.29 -3.11
CA VAL A 77 -12.81 -27.38 -3.99
C VAL A 77 -14.29 -27.68 -3.94
N VAL A 78 -15.08 -26.71 -3.48
CA VAL A 78 -16.55 -26.80 -3.39
C VAL A 78 -17.21 -26.25 -4.66
N GLU A 79 -16.66 -25.17 -5.22
CA GLU A 79 -17.16 -24.55 -6.44
C GLU A 79 -15.95 -24.15 -7.32
N ASP A 80 -16.09 -24.29 -8.63
CA ASP A 80 -15.14 -23.80 -9.64
C ASP A 80 -15.93 -23.39 -10.88
N GLU A 81 -16.19 -22.10 -11.01
CA GLU A 81 -17.08 -21.56 -12.03
C GLU A 81 -16.45 -20.38 -12.75
N VAL A 82 -16.78 -20.24 -14.04
CA VAL A 82 -16.44 -19.07 -14.84
C VAL A 82 -17.69 -18.22 -14.98
N VAL A 83 -17.63 -17.01 -14.44
CA VAL A 83 -18.74 -16.06 -14.38
C VAL A 83 -18.45 -14.92 -15.36
N PRO A 84 -19.35 -14.63 -16.32
CA PRO A 84 -19.18 -13.47 -17.18
C PRO A 84 -19.32 -12.18 -16.37
N LEU A 85 -18.51 -11.16 -16.68
CA LEU A 85 -18.57 -9.83 -16.10
C LEU A 85 -19.01 -8.82 -17.14
N GLU A 86 -19.70 -7.77 -16.72
CA GLU A 86 -20.00 -6.61 -17.58
C GLU A 86 -18.70 -5.99 -18.13
N HIS A 87 -17.70 -5.86 -17.24
CA HIS A 87 -16.33 -5.49 -17.59
C HIS A 87 -15.37 -6.38 -16.80
N ALA A 88 -14.32 -6.88 -17.45
CA ALA A 88 -13.29 -7.67 -16.80
C ALA A 88 -12.34 -6.79 -15.97
N CYS A 89 -12.86 -6.19 -14.90
CA CYS A 89 -12.13 -5.32 -13.98
C CYS A 89 -12.43 -5.67 -12.52
N LEU A 90 -11.54 -5.22 -11.62
CA LEU A 90 -11.65 -5.50 -10.20
C LEU A 90 -12.97 -4.98 -9.57
N SER A 91 -13.44 -3.81 -9.98
CA SER A 91 -14.68 -3.24 -9.44
C SER A 91 -15.92 -4.07 -9.82
N CYS A 92 -16.00 -4.54 -11.08
CA CYS A 92 -17.07 -5.44 -11.51
C CYS A 92 -16.96 -6.81 -10.81
N ALA A 93 -15.78 -7.37 -10.69
CA ALA A 93 -15.55 -8.62 -9.97
C ALA A 93 -16.05 -8.53 -8.51
N VAL A 94 -15.81 -7.41 -7.83
CA VAL A 94 -16.30 -7.20 -6.46
C VAL A 94 -17.83 -7.04 -6.44
N ARG A 95 -18.39 -6.18 -7.28
CA ARG A 95 -19.83 -5.87 -7.28
C ARG A 95 -20.69 -7.03 -7.75
N GLU A 96 -20.28 -7.68 -8.83
CA GLU A 96 -21.13 -8.64 -9.55
C GLU A 96 -20.95 -10.07 -9.05
N ASP A 97 -19.82 -10.39 -8.41
CA ASP A 97 -19.56 -11.75 -7.94
C ASP A 97 -19.13 -11.81 -6.46
N ALA A 98 -18.13 -11.02 -5.99
CA ALA A 98 -17.68 -11.13 -4.61
C ALA A 98 -18.81 -10.85 -3.61
N VAL A 99 -19.52 -9.73 -3.75
CA VAL A 99 -20.57 -9.33 -2.80
C VAL A 99 -21.70 -10.35 -2.75
N PRO A 100 -22.32 -10.80 -3.86
CA PRO A 100 -23.36 -11.84 -3.83
C PRO A 100 -22.86 -13.17 -3.26
N THR A 101 -21.65 -13.59 -3.60
CA THR A 101 -21.09 -14.85 -3.11
C THR A 101 -20.76 -14.79 -1.62
N LEU A 102 -20.17 -13.68 -1.14
CA LEU A 102 -19.89 -13.47 0.28
C LEU A 102 -21.17 -13.47 1.12
N ARG A 103 -22.24 -12.82 0.62
CA ARG A 103 -23.56 -12.86 1.25
C ARG A 103 -24.08 -14.29 1.36
N ARG A 104 -24.06 -15.04 0.26
CA ARG A 104 -24.49 -16.44 0.24
C ARG A 104 -23.71 -17.30 1.22
N LEU A 105 -22.38 -17.14 1.29
CA LEU A 105 -21.52 -17.88 2.24
C LEU A 105 -21.83 -17.50 3.69
N ALA A 106 -22.10 -16.22 3.98
CA ALA A 106 -22.48 -15.78 5.32
C ALA A 106 -23.87 -16.30 5.74
N ASP A 107 -24.80 -16.38 4.79
CA ASP A 107 -26.17 -16.86 5.03
C ASP A 107 -26.26 -18.39 5.23
N ASP A 108 -25.29 -19.16 4.73
CA ASP A 108 -25.21 -20.62 4.83
C ASP A 108 -25.13 -21.11 6.31
N GLY A 109 -24.52 -20.33 7.20
CA GLY A 109 -24.39 -20.65 8.63
C GLY A 109 -23.37 -21.73 8.96
N ARG A 110 -22.69 -22.31 7.95
CA ARG A 110 -21.62 -23.30 8.14
C ARG A 110 -20.30 -22.67 8.55
N TRP A 111 -20.07 -21.41 8.21
CA TRP A 111 -18.79 -20.74 8.28
C TRP A 111 -18.76 -19.67 9.37
N ASP A 112 -17.67 -19.60 10.12
CA ASP A 112 -17.37 -18.52 11.06
C ASP A 112 -16.40 -17.51 10.45
N HIS A 113 -15.69 -17.94 9.38
CA HIS A 113 -14.69 -17.11 8.75
C HIS A 113 -14.66 -17.34 7.24
N VAL A 114 -14.74 -16.26 6.47
CA VAL A 114 -14.54 -16.22 5.02
C VAL A 114 -13.24 -15.52 4.72
N VAL A 115 -12.40 -16.11 3.87
CA VAL A 115 -11.18 -15.50 3.34
C VAL A 115 -11.41 -15.15 1.87
N LEU A 116 -11.46 -13.88 1.53
CA LEU A 116 -11.49 -13.42 0.15
C LEU A 116 -10.05 -13.30 -0.36
N ALA A 117 -9.62 -14.24 -1.18
CA ALA A 117 -8.33 -14.20 -1.88
C ALA A 117 -8.52 -13.44 -3.20
N LEU A 118 -7.93 -12.25 -3.26
CA LEU A 118 -8.03 -11.36 -4.41
C LEU A 118 -7.34 -11.96 -5.66
N PRO A 119 -7.71 -11.50 -6.85
CA PRO A 119 -6.90 -11.73 -8.05
C PRO A 119 -5.45 -11.36 -7.78
N VAL A 120 -4.52 -12.13 -8.31
CA VAL A 120 -3.10 -11.81 -8.20
C VAL A 120 -2.85 -10.41 -8.77
N ALA A 121 -1.96 -9.65 -8.16
CA ALA A 121 -1.69 -8.25 -8.46
C ALA A 121 -2.88 -7.28 -8.27
N ALA A 122 -3.95 -7.68 -7.57
CA ALA A 122 -4.96 -6.74 -7.11
C ALA A 122 -4.49 -5.97 -5.86
N GLU A 123 -4.84 -4.70 -5.82
CA GLU A 123 -4.65 -3.87 -4.62
C GLU A 123 -5.81 -4.08 -3.66
N SER A 124 -5.49 -4.20 -2.36
CA SER A 124 -6.51 -4.47 -1.34
C SER A 124 -7.35 -3.25 -0.95
N LEU A 125 -6.79 -2.03 -1.03
CA LEU A 125 -7.47 -0.81 -0.56
C LEU A 125 -8.83 -0.56 -1.27
N PRO A 126 -8.93 -0.53 -2.61
CA PRO A 126 -10.22 -0.26 -3.27
C PRO A 126 -11.27 -1.33 -2.96
N VAL A 127 -10.85 -2.59 -2.82
CA VAL A 127 -11.74 -3.71 -2.47
C VAL A 127 -12.25 -3.58 -1.04
N VAL A 128 -11.34 -3.36 -0.10
CA VAL A 128 -11.69 -3.22 1.33
C VAL A 128 -12.59 -2.00 1.56
N ARG A 129 -12.35 -0.89 0.85
CA ARG A 129 -13.21 0.29 0.88
C ARG A 129 -14.64 -0.03 0.43
N ALA A 130 -14.79 -0.77 -0.68
CA ALA A 130 -16.08 -1.20 -1.18
C ALA A 130 -16.79 -2.15 -0.19
N LEU A 131 -16.07 -3.12 0.38
CA LEU A 131 -16.60 -4.08 1.34
C LEU A 131 -16.96 -3.41 2.68
N ALA A 132 -16.17 -2.44 3.17
CA ALA A 132 -16.45 -1.72 4.40
C ALA A 132 -17.81 -1.01 4.35
N ALA A 133 -18.16 -0.42 3.21
CA ALA A 133 -19.48 0.19 3.01
C ALA A 133 -20.61 -0.84 3.07
N GLN A 134 -20.37 -2.08 2.62
CA GLN A 134 -21.36 -3.14 2.56
C GLN A 134 -21.52 -3.93 3.87
N THR A 135 -20.55 -3.85 4.79
CA THR A 135 -20.59 -4.56 6.10
C THR A 135 -21.22 -3.72 7.22
N THR A 136 -21.75 -2.53 6.90
CA THR A 136 -22.47 -1.70 7.86
C THR A 136 -23.86 -2.27 8.18
N PRO A 137 -24.43 -2.00 9.36
CA PRO A 137 -25.76 -2.49 9.73
C PRO A 137 -26.83 -2.15 8.70
N GLY A 138 -27.56 -3.16 8.22
CA GLY A 138 -28.61 -3.03 7.20
C GLY A 138 -28.12 -2.97 5.75
N ALA A 139 -26.82 -3.04 5.51
CA ALA A 139 -26.26 -3.18 4.17
C ALA A 139 -26.23 -4.65 3.72
N GLU A 140 -25.80 -4.92 2.49
CA GLU A 140 -25.91 -6.24 1.86
C GLU A 140 -25.09 -7.33 2.56
N LEU A 141 -23.98 -6.96 3.19
CA LEU A 141 -23.06 -7.85 3.91
C LEU A 141 -23.09 -7.62 5.44
N ASP A 142 -24.20 -7.18 6.00
CA ASP A 142 -24.32 -6.85 7.44
C ASP A 142 -24.07 -8.03 8.39
N ARG A 143 -24.13 -9.26 7.88
CA ARG A 143 -23.76 -10.49 8.58
C ARG A 143 -22.25 -10.76 8.64
N LEU A 144 -21.48 -9.98 7.87
CA LEU A 144 -20.03 -10.05 7.86
C LEU A 144 -19.41 -8.87 8.64
N ARG A 145 -18.24 -9.08 9.20
CA ARG A 145 -17.37 -8.00 9.70
C ARG A 145 -16.00 -8.10 9.06
N LEU A 146 -15.42 -6.99 8.67
CA LEU A 146 -14.04 -6.97 8.21
C LEU A 146 -13.10 -7.34 9.36
N ALA A 147 -12.34 -8.42 9.18
CA ALA A 147 -11.45 -8.97 10.20
C ALA A 147 -10.00 -8.55 9.94
N THR A 148 -9.33 -9.11 8.95
CA THR A 148 -7.93 -8.82 8.67
C THR A 148 -7.71 -8.59 7.19
N VAL A 149 -7.00 -7.53 6.85
CA VAL A 149 -6.38 -7.36 5.53
C VAL A 149 -4.95 -7.86 5.62
N LEU A 150 -4.64 -8.93 4.86
CA LEU A 150 -3.32 -9.50 4.87
C LEU A 150 -2.65 -9.44 3.50
N ALA A 151 -1.35 -9.15 3.50
CA ALA A 151 -0.47 -9.26 2.35
C ALA A 151 0.51 -10.42 2.55
N VAL A 152 0.75 -11.19 1.49
CA VAL A 152 1.73 -12.28 1.51
C VAL A 152 2.84 -11.96 0.51
N ALA A 153 4.10 -12.03 0.95
CA ALA A 153 5.26 -11.72 0.11
C ALA A 153 6.44 -12.63 0.41
N ASP A 154 7.30 -12.87 -0.58
CA ASP A 154 8.55 -13.62 -0.43
C ASP A 154 9.71 -12.64 -0.19
N VAL A 155 10.42 -12.80 0.94
CA VAL A 155 11.58 -11.94 1.22
C VAL A 155 12.78 -12.26 0.33
N ASP A 156 12.86 -13.45 -0.25
CA ASP A 156 13.97 -13.85 -1.12
C ASP A 156 13.91 -13.10 -2.46
N THR A 157 12.71 -12.79 -2.97
CA THR A 157 12.51 -12.06 -4.23
C THR A 157 12.17 -10.58 -4.04
N LEU A 158 11.86 -10.16 -2.82
CA LEU A 158 11.28 -8.84 -2.53
C LEU A 158 12.12 -7.65 -3.02
N GLU A 159 13.46 -7.73 -2.96
CA GLU A 159 14.33 -6.65 -3.44
C GLU A 159 14.14 -6.43 -4.95
N HIS A 160 14.08 -7.53 -5.73
CA HIS A 160 13.79 -7.51 -7.16
C HIS A 160 12.34 -7.04 -7.42
N ASP A 161 11.36 -7.69 -6.80
CA ASP A 161 9.94 -7.42 -7.04
C ASP A 161 9.52 -5.99 -6.73
N LEU A 162 10.17 -5.37 -5.73
CA LEU A 162 9.82 -4.01 -5.29
C LEU A 162 10.57 -2.92 -6.07
N LEU A 163 11.85 -3.17 -6.39
CA LEU A 163 12.76 -2.10 -6.81
C LEU A 163 13.06 -2.13 -8.32
N ASP A 164 12.81 -3.24 -9.01
CA ASP A 164 13.01 -3.34 -10.46
C ASP A 164 11.76 -2.88 -11.22
N ASP A 165 11.89 -2.66 -12.52
CA ASP A 165 10.90 -2.03 -13.39
C ASP A 165 9.99 -3.01 -14.16
N GLU A 166 9.97 -4.28 -13.75
CA GLU A 166 9.12 -5.30 -14.36
C GLU A 166 7.63 -4.95 -14.25
N LEU A 167 6.90 -5.03 -15.36
CA LEU A 167 5.46 -4.79 -15.36
C LEU A 167 4.69 -6.05 -14.96
N VAL A 168 3.50 -5.88 -14.38
CA VAL A 168 2.61 -7.00 -14.04
C VAL A 168 2.16 -7.80 -15.27
N THR A 169 2.08 -7.15 -16.43
CA THR A 169 1.80 -7.81 -17.72
C THR A 169 2.96 -8.65 -18.22
N GLU A 170 4.19 -8.22 -18.03
CA GLU A 170 5.40 -9.00 -18.38
C GLU A 170 5.52 -10.24 -17.51
N ARG A 171 5.16 -10.14 -16.24
CA ARG A 171 5.08 -11.28 -15.29
C ARG A 171 3.87 -12.19 -15.56
N GLY A 172 2.94 -11.78 -16.40
CA GLY A 172 1.72 -12.54 -16.71
C GLY A 172 0.67 -12.53 -15.58
N VAL A 173 0.69 -11.53 -14.70
CA VAL A 173 -0.24 -11.36 -13.57
C VAL A 173 -1.07 -10.07 -13.67
N GLY A 174 -1.04 -9.37 -14.80
CA GLY A 174 -1.85 -8.17 -15.04
C GLY A 174 -3.34 -8.44 -14.90
N LEU A 175 -4.09 -7.48 -14.36
CA LEU A 175 -5.55 -7.58 -14.24
C LEU A 175 -6.26 -7.34 -15.58
N THR A 176 -5.62 -6.62 -16.49
CA THR A 176 -6.06 -6.39 -17.88
C THR A 176 -4.87 -6.60 -18.82
N GLU A 177 -5.14 -6.73 -20.13
CA GLU A 177 -4.09 -6.92 -21.14
C GLU A 177 -3.16 -5.69 -21.27
N ASP A 178 -3.66 -4.51 -20.91
CA ASP A 178 -2.98 -3.22 -20.96
C ASP A 178 -2.57 -2.69 -19.57
N ASP A 179 -2.48 -3.56 -18.57
CA ASP A 179 -2.08 -3.18 -17.21
C ASP A 179 -0.60 -2.76 -17.17
N GLN A 180 -0.35 -1.45 -17.12
CA GLN A 180 0.98 -0.85 -17.15
C GLN A 180 1.61 -0.66 -15.76
N ARG A 181 0.97 -1.17 -14.71
CA ARG A 181 1.55 -1.05 -13.35
C ARG A 181 2.80 -1.89 -13.23
N ALA A 182 3.80 -1.34 -12.55
CA ALA A 182 4.97 -2.13 -12.15
C ALA A 182 4.60 -3.10 -11.03
N VAL A 183 5.27 -4.24 -10.98
CA VAL A 183 5.14 -5.21 -9.87
C VAL A 183 5.39 -4.53 -8.53
N GLY A 184 6.40 -3.65 -8.47
CA GLY A 184 6.75 -2.88 -7.28
C GLY A 184 5.66 -1.93 -6.79
N GLU A 185 4.86 -1.33 -7.70
CA GLU A 185 3.72 -0.48 -7.33
C GLU A 185 2.67 -1.29 -6.59
N VAL A 186 2.27 -2.42 -7.17
CA VAL A 186 1.25 -3.30 -6.59
C VAL A 186 1.71 -3.90 -5.27
N LEU A 187 2.93 -4.41 -5.21
CA LEU A 187 3.50 -4.98 -4.00
C LEU A 187 3.58 -3.96 -2.86
N ALA A 188 4.03 -2.74 -3.17
CA ALA A 188 4.07 -1.66 -2.19
C ALA A 188 2.67 -1.33 -1.67
N ALA A 189 1.67 -1.17 -2.54
CA ALA A 189 0.29 -0.88 -2.15
C ALA A 189 -0.30 -1.98 -1.25
N GLN A 190 -0.01 -3.26 -1.53
CA GLN A 190 -0.45 -4.39 -0.70
C GLN A 190 0.19 -4.35 0.70
N LEU A 191 1.52 -4.16 0.78
CA LEU A 191 2.26 -4.13 2.05
C LEU A 191 1.88 -2.93 2.93
N GLU A 192 1.70 -1.76 2.33
CA GLU A 192 1.43 -0.51 3.02
C GLU A 192 0.00 -0.46 3.60
N HIS A 193 -0.97 -1.11 2.95
CA HIS A 193 -2.36 -1.14 3.40
C HIS A 193 -2.64 -2.24 4.44
N ALA A 194 -1.92 -3.34 4.42
CA ALA A 194 -2.21 -4.53 5.23
C ALA A 194 -2.23 -4.29 6.76
N ASP A 195 -3.09 -5.00 7.48
CA ASP A 195 -3.04 -5.15 8.94
C ASP A 195 -1.99 -6.16 9.36
N LEU A 196 -1.79 -7.19 8.52
CA LEU A 196 -0.84 -8.27 8.71
C LEU A 196 -0.05 -8.51 7.42
N VAL A 197 1.27 -8.53 7.53
CA VAL A 197 2.15 -9.02 6.46
C VAL A 197 2.69 -10.39 6.86
N VAL A 198 2.45 -11.37 6.00
CA VAL A 198 3.03 -12.71 6.14
C VAL A 198 4.17 -12.84 5.14
N THR A 199 5.35 -13.24 5.60
CA THR A 199 6.50 -13.41 4.71
C THR A 199 6.91 -14.87 4.59
N THR A 200 7.31 -15.27 3.39
CA THR A 200 8.00 -16.55 3.10
C THR A 200 9.48 -16.27 2.82
N GLY A 201 10.26 -17.34 2.62
CA GLY A 201 11.70 -17.26 2.46
C GLY A 201 12.46 -17.21 3.78
N ASP A 202 13.79 -17.05 3.71
CA ASP A 202 14.66 -16.97 4.90
C ASP A 202 14.97 -15.52 5.25
N PRO A 203 14.36 -14.93 6.31
CA PRO A 203 14.55 -13.52 6.66
C PRO A 203 15.96 -13.21 7.18
N VAL A 204 16.81 -14.23 7.40
CA VAL A 204 18.23 -14.05 7.76
C VAL A 204 19.09 -14.02 6.51
N ALA A 205 18.89 -14.96 5.59
CA ALA A 205 19.59 -15.00 4.30
C ALA A 205 19.17 -13.82 3.41
N ALA A 206 17.87 -13.51 3.34
CA ALA A 206 17.30 -12.39 2.62
C ALA A 206 17.06 -11.16 3.52
N ALA A 207 18.06 -10.78 4.33
CA ALA A 207 17.94 -9.70 5.31
C ALA A 207 17.51 -8.36 4.69
N THR A 208 17.92 -8.08 3.45
CA THR A 208 17.53 -6.86 2.71
C THR A 208 16.04 -6.88 2.36
N GLY A 209 15.52 -7.97 1.79
CA GLY A 209 14.09 -8.10 1.50
C GLY A 209 13.25 -8.01 2.78
N ALA A 210 13.66 -8.70 3.84
CA ALA A 210 13.03 -8.60 5.15
C ALA A 210 13.06 -7.16 5.71
N GLY A 211 14.16 -6.44 5.50
CA GLY A 211 14.32 -5.03 5.87
C GLY A 211 13.42 -4.10 5.06
N LEU A 212 13.23 -4.37 3.77
CA LEU A 212 12.31 -3.62 2.90
C LEU A 212 10.85 -3.78 3.37
N VAL A 213 10.41 -5.00 3.70
CA VAL A 213 9.08 -5.22 4.31
C VAL A 213 8.91 -4.37 5.57
N ASP A 214 9.89 -4.38 6.48
CA ASP A 214 9.80 -3.63 7.73
C ASP A 214 9.76 -2.10 7.52
N ARG A 215 10.27 -1.58 6.38
CA ARG A 215 10.21 -0.16 6.02
C ARG A 215 8.90 0.25 5.37
N LEU A 216 8.25 -0.67 4.65
CA LEU A 216 7.04 -0.39 3.87
C LEU A 216 5.77 -0.64 4.65
N ARG A 217 5.70 -1.73 5.41
CA ARG A 217 4.49 -2.04 6.18
C ARG A 217 4.07 -0.87 7.05
N GLY A 218 2.78 -0.60 7.09
CA GLY A 218 2.21 0.53 7.80
C GLY A 218 2.54 0.54 9.30
N VAL A 219 2.36 1.68 9.94
CA VAL A 219 2.45 1.79 11.40
C VAL A 219 1.34 0.95 12.02
N GLY A 220 1.69 0.08 12.99
CA GLY A 220 0.75 -0.86 13.60
C GLY A 220 0.54 -2.18 12.83
N THR A 221 0.97 -2.28 11.56
CA THR A 221 0.90 -3.52 10.79
C THR A 221 1.78 -4.60 11.44
N ARG A 222 1.17 -5.74 11.76
CA ARG A 222 1.88 -6.92 12.28
C ARG A 222 2.67 -7.59 11.15
N ARG A 223 3.72 -8.32 11.50
CA ARG A 223 4.44 -9.21 10.60
C ARG A 223 4.60 -10.59 11.21
N VAL A 224 4.40 -11.62 10.39
CA VAL A 224 4.61 -13.03 10.74
C VAL A 224 5.52 -13.64 9.67
N ASP A 225 6.57 -14.31 10.10
CA ASP A 225 7.49 -15.02 9.20
C ASP A 225 7.06 -16.49 9.09
N GLY A 226 6.77 -16.94 7.87
CA GLY A 226 6.34 -18.29 7.51
C GLY A 226 4.82 -18.49 7.48
N LEU A 227 4.33 -19.10 6.39
CA LEU A 227 2.91 -19.48 6.26
C LEU A 227 2.45 -20.46 7.34
N HIS A 228 3.35 -21.28 7.88
CA HIS A 228 3.06 -22.22 8.95
C HIS A 228 2.67 -21.55 10.28
N ALA A 229 3.03 -20.29 10.46
CA ALA A 229 2.66 -19.49 11.63
C ALA A 229 1.36 -18.68 11.42
N LEU A 230 0.73 -18.83 10.26
CA LEU A 230 -0.54 -18.16 9.93
C LEU A 230 -1.71 -19.05 10.37
N ALA A 231 -2.48 -18.60 11.36
CA ALA A 231 -3.67 -19.31 11.80
C ALA A 231 -4.95 -18.52 11.44
N ALA A 232 -5.98 -19.24 10.96
CA ALA A 232 -7.26 -18.63 10.63
C ALA A 232 -7.92 -17.93 11.83
N ALA A 233 -7.73 -18.49 13.05
CA ALA A 233 -8.24 -17.89 14.28
C ALA A 233 -7.63 -16.51 14.58
N ASP A 234 -6.33 -16.31 14.27
CA ASP A 234 -5.65 -15.03 14.48
C ASP A 234 -6.17 -13.96 13.52
N LEU A 235 -6.54 -14.36 12.29
CA LEU A 235 -7.16 -13.48 11.33
C LEU A 235 -8.59 -13.11 11.75
N ALA A 236 -9.38 -14.11 12.14
CA ALA A 236 -10.75 -13.90 12.58
C ALA A 236 -10.85 -13.11 13.89
N GLY A 237 -9.87 -13.25 14.80
CA GLY A 237 -9.79 -12.53 16.06
C GLY A 237 -9.48 -11.03 15.94
N HIS A 238 -8.98 -10.57 14.80
CA HIS A 238 -8.72 -9.16 14.54
C HIS A 238 -9.97 -8.44 14.00
N THR A 239 -10.00 -7.12 14.14
CA THR A 239 -10.99 -6.26 13.51
C THR A 239 -10.28 -5.19 12.72
N HIS A 240 -10.48 -5.17 11.40
CA HIS A 240 -9.94 -4.13 10.53
C HIS A 240 -10.59 -2.79 10.83
N ASP A 241 -9.77 -1.78 11.04
CA ASP A 241 -10.21 -0.38 11.12
C ASP A 241 -10.04 0.27 9.74
N PRO A 242 -11.13 0.51 8.98
CA PRO A 242 -11.05 1.12 7.66
C PRO A 242 -10.39 2.51 7.67
N VAL A 243 -10.58 3.29 8.74
CA VAL A 243 -9.99 4.63 8.86
C VAL A 243 -8.47 4.54 9.05
N ALA A 244 -8.02 3.62 9.89
CA ALA A 244 -6.59 3.35 10.06
C ALA A 244 -5.96 2.78 8.78
N GLY A 245 -6.67 1.89 8.06
CA GLY A 245 -6.28 1.36 6.75
C GLY A 245 -6.09 2.47 5.71
N GLU A 246 -7.07 3.36 5.57
CA GLU A 246 -7.00 4.52 4.69
C GLU A 246 -5.81 5.43 5.04
N ARG A 247 -5.56 5.68 6.33
CA ARG A 247 -4.43 6.49 6.77
C ARG A 247 -3.07 5.86 6.41
N ARG A 248 -2.94 4.54 6.57
CA ARG A 248 -1.72 3.81 6.18
C ARG A 248 -1.48 3.91 4.68
N ALA A 249 -2.54 3.81 3.89
CA ALA A 249 -2.51 3.91 2.44
C ALA A 249 -2.40 5.36 1.94
N HIS A 250 -2.67 6.37 2.73
CA HIS A 250 -2.63 7.78 2.32
C HIS A 250 -1.18 8.32 2.29
N PRO A 251 -0.78 9.14 1.31
CA PRO A 251 0.58 9.69 1.22
C PRO A 251 1.05 10.51 2.43
N LEU A 252 0.13 11.14 3.18
CA LEU A 252 0.46 11.80 4.46
C LEU A 252 0.81 10.80 5.57
N GLY A 253 0.29 9.56 5.49
CA GLY A 253 0.49 8.50 6.48
C GLY A 253 1.78 7.68 6.28
N VAL A 254 2.65 8.05 5.35
CA VAL A 254 3.85 7.28 5.03
C VAL A 254 4.76 7.12 6.25
N ARG A 255 5.25 5.89 6.45
CA ARG A 255 6.16 5.56 7.55
C ARG A 255 7.54 6.21 7.35
N GLY A 256 8.02 6.91 8.36
CA GLY A 256 9.37 7.47 8.37
C GLY A 256 10.48 6.42 8.62
N PRO A 257 11.75 6.86 8.67
CA PRO A 257 12.89 5.99 8.88
C PRO A 257 12.80 5.16 10.16
N LEU A 258 13.18 3.88 10.06
CA LEU A 258 13.25 3.00 11.22
C LEU A 258 14.41 3.34 12.16
N PRO A 259 14.26 3.18 13.47
CA PRO A 259 15.36 3.33 14.41
C PRO A 259 16.47 2.31 14.13
N ARG A 260 17.75 2.70 14.33
CA ARG A 260 18.91 1.85 14.04
C ARG A 260 18.84 0.46 14.70
N ARG A 261 18.29 0.37 15.91
CA ARG A 261 18.11 -0.89 16.65
C ARG A 261 17.15 -1.89 15.98
N ALA A 262 16.32 -1.43 15.05
CA ALA A 262 15.39 -2.29 14.31
C ALA A 262 16.01 -2.90 13.05
N ARG A 263 17.26 -2.59 12.72
CA ARG A 263 17.94 -3.13 11.53
C ARG A 263 18.48 -4.52 11.81
N ARG A 264 18.29 -5.42 10.84
CA ARG A 264 18.83 -6.79 10.86
C ARG A 264 20.31 -6.78 10.44
N ALA A 265 21.08 -7.75 10.90
CA ALA A 265 22.43 -7.97 10.37
C ALA A 265 22.32 -8.35 8.88
N GLY A 266 23.18 -7.79 8.04
CA GLY A 266 23.14 -8.02 6.58
C GLY A 266 22.09 -7.20 5.82
N ASP A 267 21.21 -6.45 6.51
CA ASP A 267 20.22 -5.57 5.88
C ASP A 267 20.92 -4.38 5.19
N ARG A 268 20.88 -4.36 3.85
CA ARG A 268 21.40 -3.30 2.98
C ARG A 268 20.35 -2.25 2.64
N SER A 269 19.09 -2.45 3.06
CA SER A 269 18.02 -1.51 2.80
C SER A 269 18.21 -0.20 3.58
N TRP A 270 17.78 0.90 2.99
CA TRP A 270 17.88 2.23 3.59
C TRP A 270 16.58 3.01 3.42
N THR A 271 16.41 4.03 4.24
CA THR A 271 15.33 5.00 4.14
C THR A 271 15.90 6.40 4.25
N VAL A 272 15.44 7.30 3.39
CA VAL A 272 15.69 8.74 3.43
C VAL A 272 14.34 9.45 3.53
N GLU A 273 14.22 10.39 4.46
CA GLU A 273 13.09 11.30 4.54
C GLU A 273 13.51 12.66 3.96
N LEU A 274 12.87 13.04 2.86
CA LEU A 274 13.03 14.33 2.20
C LEU A 274 11.97 15.26 2.78
N ARG A 275 12.38 16.25 3.58
CA ARG A 275 11.47 17.16 4.26
C ARG A 275 11.88 18.62 4.08
N SER A 276 10.91 19.46 3.74
CA SER A 276 11.11 20.91 3.60
C SER A 276 9.80 21.68 3.77
N ALA A 277 9.85 22.82 4.46
CA ALA A 277 8.79 23.81 4.44
C ALA A 277 8.83 24.69 3.17
N ARG A 278 9.97 24.71 2.44
CA ARG A 278 10.09 25.43 1.19
C ARG A 278 9.45 24.62 0.06
N PRO A 279 8.66 25.26 -0.81
CA PRO A 279 8.08 24.57 -1.96
C PRO A 279 9.15 24.18 -3.00
N PHE A 280 8.80 23.27 -3.87
CA PHE A 280 9.55 23.00 -5.08
C PHE A 280 9.34 24.13 -6.11
N ASP A 281 10.40 24.51 -6.81
CA ASP A 281 10.29 25.29 -8.05
C ASP A 281 9.77 24.35 -9.15
N PRO A 282 8.65 24.69 -9.83
CA PRO A 282 8.01 23.78 -10.78
C PRO A 282 8.88 23.42 -11.98
N GLU A 283 9.70 24.36 -12.47
CA GLU A 283 10.56 24.12 -13.64
C GLU A 283 11.77 23.25 -13.26
N ARG A 284 12.35 23.47 -12.07
CA ARG A 284 13.43 22.61 -11.57
C ARG A 284 12.92 21.22 -11.22
N LEU A 285 11.71 21.13 -10.65
CA LEU A 285 11.08 19.85 -10.40
C LEU A 285 10.94 19.04 -11.70
N LEU A 286 10.37 19.64 -12.75
CA LEU A 286 10.21 18.97 -14.03
C LEU A 286 11.52 18.48 -14.63
N ARG A 287 12.61 19.24 -14.48
CA ARG A 287 13.94 18.84 -14.98
C ARG A 287 14.61 17.73 -14.17
N ARG A 288 14.26 17.58 -12.88
CA ARG A 288 14.93 16.69 -11.94
C ARG A 288 14.03 15.58 -11.41
N ILE A 289 12.80 15.48 -11.94
CA ILE A 289 11.78 14.59 -11.40
C ILE A 289 12.18 13.11 -11.50
N GLU A 290 12.86 12.74 -12.58
CA GLU A 290 13.39 11.39 -12.77
C GLU A 290 14.47 11.06 -11.72
N ASP A 291 15.37 12.01 -11.43
CA ASP A 291 16.42 11.83 -10.40
C ASP A 291 15.84 11.66 -8.99
N LEU A 292 14.65 12.24 -8.75
CA LEU A 292 13.97 12.18 -7.45
C LEU A 292 13.12 10.92 -7.26
N GLY A 293 12.44 10.46 -8.31
CA GLY A 293 11.34 9.52 -8.18
C GLY A 293 11.50 8.21 -8.94
N THR A 294 12.51 8.07 -9.83
CA THR A 294 12.70 6.86 -10.62
C THR A 294 13.98 6.10 -10.25
N GLY A 295 14.09 4.88 -10.78
CA GLY A 295 15.15 3.93 -10.49
C GLY A 295 14.76 2.96 -9.39
N ARG A 296 15.73 2.25 -8.83
CA ARG A 296 15.53 1.19 -7.82
C ARG A 296 15.16 1.75 -6.44
N VAL A 297 14.01 2.41 -6.37
CA VAL A 297 13.47 3.01 -5.14
C VAL A 297 11.95 2.88 -5.07
N ARG A 298 11.44 2.78 -3.85
CA ARG A 298 10.08 3.11 -3.48
C ARG A 298 10.05 4.50 -2.87
N SER A 299 9.32 5.44 -3.45
CA SER A 299 9.20 6.80 -2.94
C SER A 299 7.73 7.17 -2.76
N ARG A 300 7.36 7.75 -1.61
CA ARG A 300 5.97 8.09 -1.33
C ARG A 300 5.86 9.25 -0.36
N GLY A 301 4.84 10.07 -0.56
CA GLY A 301 4.59 11.20 0.32
C GLY A 301 3.76 12.30 -0.32
N VAL A 302 3.95 13.50 0.18
CA VAL A 302 3.32 14.72 -0.31
C VAL A 302 4.37 15.77 -0.63
N PHE A 303 4.04 16.65 -1.57
CA PHE A 303 4.93 17.76 -1.91
C PHE A 303 4.16 19.06 -2.14
N HIS A 304 4.87 20.16 -1.93
CA HIS A 304 4.39 21.52 -2.06
C HIS A 304 5.10 22.20 -3.22
N VAL A 305 4.37 22.90 -4.08
CA VAL A 305 4.90 23.55 -5.29
C VAL A 305 4.63 25.06 -5.24
N ALA A 306 5.62 25.84 -5.60
CA ALA A 306 5.58 27.30 -5.45
C ALA A 306 4.49 27.99 -6.30
N ASN A 307 4.14 27.45 -7.45
CA ASN A 307 3.07 27.98 -8.30
C ASN A 307 1.68 27.40 -7.98
N ARG A 308 1.56 26.52 -6.98
CA ARG A 308 0.32 25.90 -6.49
C ARG A 308 0.31 25.88 -4.96
N PRO A 309 0.33 27.05 -4.29
CA PRO A 309 0.54 27.13 -2.85
C PRO A 309 -0.54 26.41 -2.03
N ASP A 310 -1.76 26.34 -2.54
CA ASP A 310 -2.92 25.76 -1.85
C ASP A 310 -3.09 24.26 -2.14
N SER A 311 -2.40 23.72 -3.16
CA SER A 311 -2.58 22.33 -3.60
C SER A 311 -1.75 21.36 -2.76
N LEU A 312 -2.43 20.36 -2.20
CA LEU A 312 -1.79 19.16 -1.62
C LEU A 312 -1.51 18.17 -2.74
N CYS A 313 -0.23 17.99 -3.08
CA CYS A 313 0.18 17.10 -4.16
C CYS A 313 0.71 15.78 -3.62
N ALA A 314 0.28 14.66 -4.23
CA ALA A 314 0.77 13.31 -3.96
C ALA A 314 2.01 12.99 -4.77
N TRP A 315 2.89 12.22 -4.15
CA TRP A 315 4.06 11.59 -4.73
C TRP A 315 4.01 10.09 -4.48
N ASP A 316 4.02 9.28 -5.54
CA ASP A 316 3.99 7.82 -5.44
C ASP A 316 4.84 7.19 -6.55
N GLY A 317 5.96 6.59 -6.19
CA GLY A 317 6.90 5.97 -7.13
C GLY A 317 7.39 4.62 -6.65
N ALA A 318 7.34 3.61 -7.53
CA ALA A 318 7.90 2.28 -7.33
C ALA A 318 8.16 1.61 -8.68
N GLY A 319 9.06 0.63 -8.73
CA GLY A 319 9.30 -0.15 -9.94
C GLY A 319 9.68 0.71 -11.15
N GLY A 320 10.50 1.75 -10.96
CA GLY A 320 10.87 2.67 -12.03
C GLY A 320 9.76 3.65 -12.47
N GLN A 321 8.53 3.46 -12.02
CA GLN A 321 7.38 4.32 -12.33
C GLN A 321 7.23 5.42 -11.28
N LEU A 322 6.74 6.59 -11.69
CA LEU A 322 6.39 7.68 -10.79
C LEU A 322 5.03 8.27 -11.18
N CYS A 323 4.11 8.26 -10.23
CA CYS A 323 2.83 8.94 -10.33
C CYS A 323 2.81 10.17 -9.41
N ILE A 324 2.44 11.33 -9.95
CA ILE A 324 2.13 12.52 -9.17
C ILE A 324 0.70 12.96 -9.46
N GLY A 325 0.02 13.50 -8.45
CA GLY A 325 -1.37 13.92 -8.60
C GLY A 325 -1.77 14.94 -7.54
N THR A 326 -2.96 15.51 -7.66
CA THR A 326 -3.54 16.41 -6.64
C THR A 326 -4.47 15.62 -5.74
N LEU A 327 -4.29 15.72 -4.41
CA LEU A 327 -5.16 15.09 -3.39
C LEU A 327 -6.27 16.02 -2.89
N GLY A 328 -6.18 17.32 -3.17
CA GLY A 328 -7.05 18.35 -2.66
C GLY A 328 -6.27 19.60 -2.26
N THR A 329 -6.71 20.27 -1.20
CA THR A 329 -6.05 21.46 -0.68
C THR A 329 -5.42 21.21 0.69
N TRP A 330 -4.45 22.06 1.07
CA TRP A 330 -3.86 21.99 2.41
C TRP A 330 -4.86 22.37 3.50
N ASP A 331 -5.84 23.23 3.19
CA ASP A 331 -6.87 23.66 4.14
C ASP A 331 -7.80 22.51 4.54
N ASP A 332 -8.01 21.52 3.65
CA ASP A 332 -8.80 20.33 3.91
C ASP A 332 -7.99 19.21 4.61
N ALA A 333 -6.67 19.35 4.64
CA ALA A 333 -5.78 18.33 5.18
C ALA A 333 -5.67 18.38 6.71
N THR A 334 -5.88 17.24 7.36
CA THR A 334 -5.73 17.10 8.81
C THR A 334 -4.81 15.95 9.19
N THR A 335 -4.12 16.10 10.32
CA THR A 335 -3.37 14.99 10.95
C THR A 335 -4.33 13.94 11.50
N ALA A 336 -3.78 12.81 11.95
CA ALA A 336 -4.56 11.75 12.64
C ALA A 336 -5.33 12.27 13.86
N GLU A 337 -4.81 13.32 14.52
CA GLU A 337 -5.43 13.98 15.67
C GLU A 337 -6.39 15.14 15.27
N GLY A 338 -6.70 15.29 13.97
CA GLY A 338 -7.61 16.32 13.46
C GLY A 338 -7.02 17.74 13.42
N ARG A 339 -5.68 17.91 13.52
CA ARG A 339 -5.04 19.23 13.45
C ARG A 339 -4.77 19.59 11.98
N PRO A 340 -4.90 20.87 11.59
CA PRO A 340 -4.53 21.33 10.25
C PRO A 340 -3.09 20.97 9.90
N VAL A 341 -2.85 20.65 8.64
CA VAL A 341 -1.53 20.36 8.09
C VAL A 341 -1.02 21.58 7.33
N GLU A 342 0.06 22.18 7.83
CA GLU A 342 0.73 23.27 7.13
C GLU A 342 1.39 22.78 5.82
N PRO A 343 1.40 23.60 4.75
CA PRO A 343 2.06 23.26 3.49
C PRO A 343 3.52 22.86 3.68
N HIS A 344 3.87 21.67 3.21
CA HIS A 344 5.23 21.15 3.29
C HIS A 344 5.49 20.06 2.24
N THR A 345 6.75 19.77 1.98
CA THR A 345 7.16 18.54 1.30
C THR A 345 7.61 17.52 2.33
N ARG A 346 7.08 16.31 2.23
CA ARG A 346 7.52 15.14 2.97
C ARG A 346 7.41 13.91 2.08
N VAL A 347 8.53 13.48 1.51
CA VAL A 347 8.63 12.26 0.70
C VAL A 347 9.61 11.31 1.38
N VAL A 348 9.18 10.08 1.59
CA VAL A 348 10.02 9.00 2.13
C VAL A 348 10.46 8.15 0.96
N VAL A 349 11.77 7.94 0.85
CA VAL A 349 12.41 7.14 -0.18
C VAL A 349 13.05 5.92 0.48
N VAL A 350 12.71 4.74 0.00
CA VAL A 350 13.22 3.44 0.45
C VAL A 350 13.96 2.79 -0.72
N GLY A 351 15.13 2.25 -0.47
CA GLY A 351 15.93 1.54 -1.46
C GLY A 351 16.87 0.54 -0.80
N ALA A 352 17.71 -0.09 -1.60
CA ALA A 352 18.76 -1.00 -1.13
C ALA A 352 20.10 -0.60 -1.75
N THR A 353 21.18 -0.75 -0.97
CA THR A 353 22.55 -0.64 -1.49
C THR A 353 22.89 -1.94 -2.22
N PRO A 354 23.51 -1.90 -3.41
CA PRO A 354 23.96 -3.12 -4.09
C PRO A 354 24.85 -3.99 -3.20
N PRO A 355 24.98 -5.29 -3.48
CA PRO A 355 25.90 -6.18 -2.81
C PRO A 355 27.35 -5.68 -2.86
N GLU A 356 28.17 -6.09 -1.89
CA GLU A 356 29.59 -5.74 -1.87
C GLU A 356 30.30 -6.29 -3.12
N GLY A 357 31.01 -5.40 -3.82
CA GLY A 357 31.71 -5.72 -5.07
C GLY A 357 30.93 -5.41 -6.34
N GLU A 358 29.65 -5.09 -6.25
CA GLU A 358 28.87 -4.53 -7.35
C GLU A 358 29.02 -3.00 -7.39
N PRO A 359 29.01 -2.37 -8.57
CA PRO A 359 29.08 -0.92 -8.66
C PRO A 359 27.88 -0.31 -7.92
N GLY A 360 28.16 0.64 -7.02
CA GLY A 360 27.13 1.43 -6.38
C GLY A 360 26.39 2.25 -7.43
N ASP A 361 25.07 2.27 -7.35
CA ASP A 361 24.23 3.01 -8.30
C ASP A 361 24.17 4.52 -7.99
N GLY A 362 24.66 4.95 -6.79
CA GLY A 362 24.59 6.35 -6.35
C GLY A 362 23.17 6.91 -6.22
N VAL A 363 22.15 6.05 -6.27
CA VAL A 363 20.73 6.47 -6.26
C VAL A 363 20.40 7.34 -5.04
N ARG A 364 20.88 6.96 -3.87
CA ARG A 364 20.62 7.71 -2.63
C ARG A 364 21.19 9.12 -2.69
N GLU A 365 22.41 9.26 -3.17
CA GLU A 365 23.12 10.54 -3.34
C GLU A 365 22.44 11.39 -4.41
N ARG A 366 22.06 10.78 -5.55
CA ARG A 366 21.34 11.42 -6.65
C ARG A 366 20.00 12.01 -6.15
N VAL A 367 19.22 11.23 -5.39
CA VAL A 367 17.95 11.68 -4.80
C VAL A 367 18.15 12.86 -3.87
N LEU A 368 19.16 12.82 -2.98
CA LEU A 368 19.45 13.89 -2.04
C LEU A 368 19.89 15.18 -2.75
N ASP A 369 20.68 15.06 -3.81
CA ASP A 369 21.16 16.22 -4.57
C ASP A 369 20.02 16.82 -5.40
N ALA A 370 19.23 16.00 -6.08
CA ALA A 370 18.04 16.43 -6.80
C ALA A 370 17.05 17.15 -5.87
N PHE A 371 16.83 16.61 -4.66
CA PHE A 371 15.94 17.26 -3.70
C PHE A 371 16.42 18.66 -3.30
N ARG A 372 17.72 18.88 -3.11
CA ARG A 372 18.25 20.20 -2.81
C ARG A 372 18.08 21.18 -3.97
N ASP A 373 18.29 20.68 -5.18
CA ASP A 373 18.22 21.48 -6.42
C ASP A 373 16.81 21.97 -6.73
N VAL A 374 15.78 21.20 -6.44
CA VAL A 374 14.39 21.54 -6.79
C VAL A 374 13.75 22.51 -5.81
N LEU A 375 14.29 22.68 -4.61
CA LEU A 375 13.74 23.59 -3.60
C LEU A 375 13.87 25.05 -4.03
N ALA A 376 12.78 25.82 -3.97
CA ALA A 376 12.83 27.26 -4.12
C ALA A 376 13.77 27.89 -3.08
N THR A 377 14.62 28.82 -3.52
CA THR A 377 15.55 29.50 -2.63
C THR A 377 14.85 30.55 -1.77
N PRO A 378 15.43 30.98 -0.63
CA PRO A 378 14.88 32.06 0.18
C PRO A 378 14.69 33.38 -0.61
N ASP A 379 15.64 33.71 -1.49
CA ASP A 379 15.57 34.91 -2.33
C ASP A 379 14.42 34.81 -3.36
N GLU A 380 14.14 33.64 -3.89
CA GLU A 380 13.03 33.41 -4.78
C GLU A 380 11.66 33.50 -4.08
N LEU A 381 11.62 33.24 -2.78
CA LEU A 381 10.42 33.32 -1.97
C LEU A 381 10.20 34.70 -1.34
N ALA A 382 11.20 35.59 -1.40
CA ALA A 382 11.16 36.91 -0.76
C ALA A 382 10.05 37.83 -1.29
N ASP A 383 9.60 37.62 -2.56
CA ASP A 383 8.51 38.33 -3.17
C ASP A 383 7.11 37.74 -2.94
N GLY A 384 7.00 36.74 -2.03
CA GLY A 384 5.73 36.08 -1.72
C GLY A 384 5.19 35.23 -2.86
N GLY A 385 6.03 34.80 -3.79
CA GLY A 385 5.63 33.91 -4.89
C GLY A 385 5.19 34.65 -6.17
N LEU A 386 5.28 35.98 -6.20
CA LEU A 386 4.90 36.81 -7.37
C LEU A 386 5.62 36.39 -8.66
N ARG A 387 6.84 35.86 -8.55
CA ARG A 387 7.61 35.42 -9.72
C ARG A 387 6.96 34.23 -10.48
N TRP A 388 6.09 33.46 -9.85
CA TRP A 388 5.36 32.35 -10.50
C TRP A 388 3.96 32.74 -10.94
N LEU A 389 3.48 33.94 -10.54
CA LEU A 389 2.15 34.42 -10.90
C LEU A 389 2.07 34.69 -12.41
N GLY A 390 1.01 34.23 -13.06
CA GLY A 390 0.77 34.39 -14.49
C GLY A 390 1.69 33.59 -15.41
N ARG A 391 2.58 32.75 -14.90
CA ARG A 391 3.36 31.82 -15.72
C ARG A 391 2.56 30.57 -16.07
N THR A 392 2.91 29.96 -17.21
CA THR A 392 2.38 28.66 -17.60
C THR A 392 2.73 27.63 -16.55
N ASP A 393 1.75 26.85 -16.13
CA ASP A 393 1.95 25.76 -15.19
C ASP A 393 2.46 24.51 -15.90
N VAL A 394 3.77 24.28 -15.79
CA VAL A 394 4.45 23.17 -16.44
C VAL A 394 4.05 21.80 -15.87
N LEU A 395 3.41 21.76 -14.68
CA LEU A 395 2.97 20.52 -14.03
C LEU A 395 1.48 20.21 -14.30
N ALA A 396 0.76 21.08 -15.01
CA ALA A 396 -0.65 20.88 -15.34
C ALA A 396 -0.97 19.55 -16.02
N PRO A 397 -0.12 18.97 -16.89
CA PRO A 397 -0.39 17.66 -17.49
C PRO A 397 -0.58 16.52 -16.47
N TRP A 398 0.05 16.61 -15.32
CA TRP A 398 -0.02 15.60 -14.25
C TRP A 398 -0.91 15.99 -13.07
N LEU A 399 -0.92 17.27 -12.73
CA LEU A 399 -1.65 17.79 -11.56
C LEU A 399 -3.03 18.36 -11.90
N GLY A 400 -3.42 18.35 -13.17
CA GLY A 400 -4.67 18.97 -13.64
C GLY A 400 -4.59 20.51 -13.71
N ALA A 401 -5.68 21.16 -14.16
CA ALA A 401 -5.78 22.59 -14.16
C ALA A 401 -5.70 23.16 -12.74
N ARG A 402 -5.03 24.32 -12.57
CA ARG A 402 -5.09 25.07 -11.30
C ARG A 402 -6.53 25.42 -10.99
N THR A 403 -6.97 25.11 -9.80
CA THR A 403 -8.18 25.73 -9.25
C THR A 403 -7.74 27.10 -8.76
N ASP A 404 -8.01 28.14 -9.54
CA ASP A 404 -7.79 29.49 -9.04
C ASP A 404 -8.72 29.68 -7.84
N ALA A 405 -8.16 29.99 -6.68
CA ALA A 405 -8.95 30.41 -5.53
C ALA A 405 -9.70 31.68 -5.96
N VAL A 406 -11.02 31.61 -5.95
CA VAL A 406 -11.92 32.73 -6.23
C VAL A 406 -11.91 33.68 -5.05
#